data_a883376df5e0d6da42331f6c9ef2c411
#
_entry.id   a883376df5e0d6da42331f6c9ef2c411
#
_cell.length_a   1.000
_cell.length_b   1.000
_cell.length_c   1.000
_cell.angle_alpha   90.00
_cell.angle_beta   90.00
_cell.angle_gamma   90.00
#
_symmetry.space_group_name_H-M   'P 1'
#
loop_
_entity.id
_entity.type
_entity.pdbx_description
1 polymer ?
#
loop_
_entity_poly.entity_id
_entity_poly.type
_entity_poly.pdbx_seq_one_letter_code
_entity_poly.pdbx_strand_id
1 'polypeptide(L)'
;SHGVETMSPKFGITHHRVLKAAGKDVTLSVQQAADQLSDSSVGWAYVDQKAYCPALHELTRLRTNIIKRQAITTVEVLTGPIRGKLKTHYMSGYVHKPYTRVYAMLARHAGFDGCLMIRVFEGGITPSLRQTGKVFYYHDKGEEQAQDFDPGDLGIQQDVRATPLPDELPPAPESDDVSASFDADAVAKMAADAGLAALNGETGSTYDAMVYSAAIALWHLKKYNDIKQAADKVREVLNNGEALKHFHAAS
;
A
#
# COMPACT_ATOMS: atom_id res chain seq x y z
N SER A 1 3.03 6.69 -2.81
CA SER A 1 3.00 6.08 -1.47
C SER A 1 3.90 6.85 -0.52
N HIS A 2 3.62 6.79 0.76
CA HIS A 2 4.51 7.31 1.81
C HIS A 2 4.53 6.32 3.00
N GLY A 3 5.59 6.38 3.80
CA GLY A 3 5.77 5.45 4.89
C GLY A 3 6.98 5.76 5.75
N VAL A 4 7.45 4.77 6.45
CA VAL A 4 8.60 4.83 7.36
C VAL A 4 9.31 3.46 7.37
N GLU A 5 10.62 3.46 7.62
CA GLU A 5 11.43 2.24 7.64
C GLU A 5 10.95 1.23 8.69
N THR A 6 10.62 1.71 9.89
CA THR A 6 10.08 0.91 10.97
C THR A 6 8.80 1.51 11.51
N MET A 7 7.86 0.65 11.91
CA MET A 7 6.59 1.09 12.51
C MET A 7 6.29 0.27 13.76
N SER A 8 6.33 0.92 14.90
CA SER A 8 5.95 0.35 16.18
C SER A 8 4.41 0.22 16.30
N PRO A 9 3.86 -0.83 16.91
CA PRO A 9 4.55 -2.00 17.49
C PRO A 9 4.82 -3.12 16.48
N LYS A 10 4.58 -2.92 15.20
CA LYS A 10 4.83 -3.92 14.15
C LYS A 10 6.19 -3.63 13.51
N PHE A 11 7.22 -4.34 13.92
CA PHE A 11 8.58 -4.21 13.42
C PHE A 11 8.84 -5.05 12.16
N GLY A 12 7.80 -5.30 11.38
CA GLY A 12 7.89 -6.17 10.22
C GLY A 12 8.31 -5.47 8.93
N ILE A 13 7.88 -6.06 7.83
CA ILE A 13 8.15 -5.59 6.48
C ILE A 13 7.32 -4.32 6.23
N THR A 14 8.00 -3.25 5.84
CA THR A 14 7.37 -1.99 5.42
C THR A 14 7.57 -1.77 3.93
N HIS A 15 6.77 -0.89 3.34
CA HIS A 15 6.97 -0.47 1.95
C HIS A 15 8.37 0.12 1.73
N HIS A 16 8.91 0.84 2.70
CA HIS A 16 10.28 1.35 2.68
C HIS A 16 11.29 0.23 2.47
N ARG A 17 11.25 -0.82 3.30
CA ARG A 17 12.20 -1.93 3.22
C ARG A 17 12.07 -2.70 1.91
N VAL A 18 10.84 -2.95 1.46
CA VAL A 18 10.58 -3.67 0.20
C VAL A 18 11.09 -2.86 -1.00
N LEU A 19 10.82 -1.56 -1.07
CA LEU A 19 11.28 -0.69 -2.16
C LEU A 19 12.80 -0.56 -2.16
N LYS A 20 13.42 -0.41 -0.98
CA LYS A 20 14.88 -0.40 -0.82
C LYS A 20 15.51 -1.71 -1.31
N ALA A 21 14.93 -2.85 -0.93
CA ALA A 21 15.37 -4.18 -1.37
C ALA A 21 15.17 -4.40 -2.88
N ALA A 22 14.19 -3.73 -3.49
CA ALA A 22 13.97 -3.70 -4.94
C ALA A 22 14.87 -2.68 -5.67
N GLY A 23 15.83 -2.07 -4.98
CA GLY A 23 16.80 -1.13 -5.56
C GLY A 23 16.27 0.28 -5.81
N LYS A 24 15.22 0.71 -5.10
CA LYS A 24 14.66 2.06 -5.24
C LYS A 24 15.22 3.01 -4.19
N ASP A 25 15.38 4.27 -4.58
CA ASP A 25 15.76 5.34 -3.65
C ASP A 25 14.56 5.68 -2.74
N VAL A 26 14.67 5.31 -1.48
CA VAL A 26 13.67 5.58 -0.44
C VAL A 26 13.96 6.88 0.32
N THR A 27 14.98 7.65 -0.09
CA THR A 27 15.43 8.88 0.59
C THR A 27 15.07 10.15 -0.17
N LEU A 28 14.24 10.04 -1.21
CA LEU A 28 13.81 11.18 -2.01
C LEU A 28 13.24 12.31 -1.15
N SER A 29 13.63 13.54 -1.45
CA SER A 29 12.94 14.72 -0.93
C SER A 29 11.51 14.78 -1.48
N VAL A 30 10.63 15.53 -0.81
CA VAL A 30 9.25 15.73 -1.27
C VAL A 30 9.20 16.30 -2.68
N GLN A 31 10.14 17.22 -3.02
CA GLN A 31 10.20 17.82 -4.35
C GLN A 31 10.61 16.79 -5.41
N GLN A 32 11.66 16.02 -5.18
CA GLN A 32 12.09 14.97 -6.11
C GLN A 32 10.98 13.94 -6.35
N ALA A 33 10.27 13.52 -5.30
CA ALA A 33 9.13 12.62 -5.43
C ALA A 33 7.95 13.24 -6.20
N ALA A 34 7.70 14.55 -6.05
CA ALA A 34 6.68 15.26 -6.81
C ALA A 34 7.06 15.38 -8.30
N ASP A 35 8.33 15.64 -8.59
CA ASP A 35 8.85 15.68 -9.95
C ASP A 35 8.74 14.31 -10.63
N GLN A 36 9.13 13.25 -9.91
CA GLN A 36 8.98 11.87 -10.39
C GLN A 36 7.52 11.48 -10.65
N LEU A 37 6.58 11.90 -9.79
CA LEU A 37 5.14 11.72 -10.02
C LEU A 37 4.62 12.47 -11.25
N SER A 38 5.22 13.59 -11.58
CA SER A 38 4.83 14.44 -12.72
C SER A 38 5.40 13.93 -14.05
N ASP A 39 6.40 13.07 -14.01
CA ASP A 39 6.94 12.39 -15.17
C ASP A 39 6.03 11.23 -15.60
N SER A 40 5.42 11.36 -16.77
CA SER A 40 4.48 10.34 -17.29
C SER A 40 5.15 8.99 -17.60
N SER A 41 6.47 8.94 -17.72
CA SER A 41 7.21 7.69 -17.90
C SER A 41 7.40 6.92 -16.61
N VAL A 42 7.20 7.57 -15.44
CA VAL A 42 7.30 6.99 -14.10
C VAL A 42 5.91 6.87 -13.44
N GLY A 43 5.26 7.99 -13.15
CA GLY A 43 3.88 8.06 -12.67
C GLY A 43 3.65 7.60 -11.23
N TRP A 44 4.70 7.26 -10.48
CA TRP A 44 4.60 6.86 -9.08
C TRP A 44 5.81 7.37 -8.27
N ALA A 45 5.67 7.47 -6.95
CA ALA A 45 6.77 7.80 -6.06
C ALA A 45 6.51 7.27 -4.65
N TYR A 46 7.60 7.11 -3.90
CA TYR A 46 7.61 6.87 -2.45
C TYR A 46 8.25 8.06 -1.75
N VAL A 47 7.69 8.46 -0.61
CA VAL A 47 8.26 9.51 0.25
C VAL A 47 8.36 9.00 1.68
N ASP A 48 9.55 9.03 2.24
CA ASP A 48 9.76 8.65 3.65
C ASP A 48 9.27 9.73 4.61
N GLN A 49 8.73 9.31 5.75
CA GLN A 49 8.22 10.22 6.79
C GLN A 49 9.29 11.19 7.28
N LYS A 50 10.55 10.77 7.30
CA LYS A 50 11.67 11.62 7.68
C LYS A 50 11.82 12.84 6.77
N ALA A 51 11.53 12.66 5.46
CA ALA A 51 11.63 13.73 4.48
C ALA A 51 10.50 14.77 4.59
N TYR A 52 9.25 14.33 4.87
CA TYR A 52 8.11 15.25 4.87
C TYR A 52 7.62 15.68 6.26
N CYS A 53 7.95 14.92 7.31
CA CYS A 53 7.55 15.24 8.67
C CYS A 53 8.59 14.77 9.71
N PRO A 54 9.79 15.41 9.76
CA PRO A 54 10.88 15.00 10.65
C PRO A 54 10.46 14.91 12.11
N ALA A 55 9.69 15.88 12.61
CA ALA A 55 9.22 15.88 13.99
C ALA A 55 8.36 14.65 14.35
N LEU A 56 7.56 14.15 13.41
CA LEU A 56 6.81 12.92 13.60
C LEU A 56 7.72 11.69 13.53
N HIS A 57 8.70 11.72 12.63
CA HIS A 57 9.69 10.66 12.50
C HIS A 57 10.53 10.49 13.77
N GLU A 58 10.95 11.56 14.42
CA GLU A 58 11.70 11.55 15.68
C GLU A 58 10.96 10.83 16.82
N LEU A 59 9.63 10.79 16.77
CA LEU A 59 8.83 10.03 17.74
C LEU A 59 8.92 8.51 17.53
N THR A 60 9.50 8.01 16.44
CA THR A 60 9.57 6.57 16.15
C THR A 60 10.27 5.82 17.27
N ARG A 61 11.40 6.33 17.79
CA ARG A 61 12.11 5.70 18.90
C ARG A 61 11.29 5.66 20.19
N LEU A 62 10.61 6.75 20.54
CA LEU A 62 9.71 6.79 21.71
C LEU A 62 8.56 5.80 21.54
N ARG A 63 7.99 5.72 20.37
CA ARG A 63 6.88 4.81 20.03
C ARG A 63 7.29 3.34 20.11
N THR A 64 8.55 3.02 19.83
CA THR A 64 9.11 1.67 19.97
C THR A 64 9.02 1.18 21.41
N ASN A 65 9.15 2.05 22.39
CA ASN A 65 9.03 1.72 23.82
C ASN A 65 7.57 1.58 24.31
N ILE A 66 6.59 1.89 23.46
CA ILE A 66 5.17 1.76 23.78
C ILE A 66 4.65 0.46 23.19
N ILE A 67 4.30 -0.51 24.05
CA ILE A 67 3.87 -1.85 23.63
C ILE A 67 2.55 -1.83 22.85
N LYS A 68 1.67 -0.86 23.12
CA LYS A 68 0.35 -0.74 22.47
C LYS A 68 0.41 0.19 21.25
N ARG A 69 -0.45 -0.10 20.26
CA ARG A 69 -0.63 0.76 19.10
C ARG A 69 -1.17 2.13 19.52
N GLN A 70 -0.46 3.18 19.14
CA GLN A 70 -0.83 4.58 19.44
C GLN A 70 -1.83 5.11 18.42
N ALA A 71 -2.68 6.08 18.81
CA ALA A 71 -3.62 6.76 17.92
C ALA A 71 -2.91 7.47 16.75
N ILE A 72 -1.69 7.93 16.95
CA ILE A 72 -0.87 8.58 15.92
C ILE A 72 -0.67 7.71 14.68
N THR A 73 -0.65 6.37 14.82
CA THR A 73 -0.56 5.44 13.68
C THR A 73 -1.75 5.54 12.73
N THR A 74 -2.89 6.06 13.21
CA THR A 74 -4.06 6.29 12.37
C THR A 74 -3.99 7.65 11.66
N VAL A 75 -3.40 8.64 12.31
CA VAL A 75 -3.33 10.01 11.77
C VAL A 75 -2.19 10.17 10.76
N GLU A 76 -1.04 9.56 11.02
CA GLU A 76 0.17 9.72 10.19
C GLU A 76 -0.01 9.26 8.74
N VAL A 77 -0.87 8.27 8.49
CA VAL A 77 -1.16 7.77 7.14
C VAL A 77 -2.02 8.74 6.32
N LEU A 78 -2.56 9.79 6.94
CA LEU A 78 -3.42 10.79 6.32
C LEU A 78 -2.68 12.12 6.03
N THR A 79 -1.40 12.21 6.29
CA THR A 79 -0.61 13.44 6.12
C THR A 79 -0.59 13.95 4.68
N GLY A 80 -0.58 13.03 3.69
CA GLY A 80 -0.63 13.36 2.27
C GLY A 80 0.44 14.39 1.86
N PRO A 81 1.73 14.01 1.86
CA PRO A 81 2.85 14.93 1.64
C PRO A 81 2.85 15.57 0.26
N ILE A 82 2.21 14.93 -0.71
CA ILE A 82 2.08 15.45 -2.08
C ILE A 82 0.59 15.45 -2.45
N ARG A 83 0.16 16.51 -3.14
CA ARG A 83 -1.22 16.69 -3.57
C ARG A 83 -1.32 16.78 -5.09
N GLY A 84 -2.36 16.18 -5.65
CA GLY A 84 -2.67 16.30 -7.07
C GLY A 84 -3.12 17.72 -7.42
N LYS A 85 -2.80 18.18 -8.64
CA LYS A 85 -3.22 19.48 -9.15
C LYS A 85 -4.74 19.62 -9.30
N LEU A 86 -5.44 18.52 -9.55
CA LEU A 86 -6.90 18.49 -9.72
C LEU A 86 -7.58 17.91 -8.49
N LYS A 87 -7.36 16.62 -8.21
CA LYS A 87 -7.96 15.89 -7.09
C LYS A 87 -6.90 14.99 -6.44
N THR A 88 -7.05 14.79 -5.14
CA THR A 88 -6.24 13.86 -4.38
C THR A 88 -7.15 12.83 -3.71
N HIS A 89 -6.92 11.56 -4.00
CA HIS A 89 -7.64 10.45 -3.42
C HIS A 89 -6.77 9.75 -2.37
N TYR A 90 -7.37 9.43 -1.24
CA TYR A 90 -6.76 8.61 -0.19
C TYR A 90 -7.18 7.16 -0.37
N MET A 91 -6.21 6.23 -0.31
CA MET A 91 -6.48 4.80 -0.35
C MET A 91 -5.74 4.12 0.80
N SER A 92 -6.45 3.32 1.58
CA SER A 92 -5.87 2.57 2.70
C SER A 92 -6.69 1.32 3.03
N GLY A 93 -6.10 0.44 3.84
CA GLY A 93 -6.78 -0.73 4.36
C GLY A 93 -7.38 -0.49 5.74
N TYR A 94 -8.41 -1.26 6.07
CA TYR A 94 -8.96 -1.35 7.42
C TYR A 94 -9.19 -2.80 7.83
N VAL A 95 -9.02 -3.10 9.12
CA VAL A 95 -9.34 -4.41 9.70
C VAL A 95 -10.66 -4.34 10.49
N HIS A 96 -10.82 -3.33 11.32
CA HIS A 96 -11.99 -3.17 12.18
C HIS A 96 -13.00 -2.19 11.59
N LYS A 97 -14.24 -2.64 11.40
CA LYS A 97 -15.33 -1.88 10.76
C LYS A 97 -15.53 -0.45 11.28
N PRO A 98 -15.47 -0.15 12.59
CA PRO A 98 -15.65 1.24 13.06
C PRO A 98 -14.64 2.24 12.51
N TYR A 99 -13.44 1.79 12.11
CA TYR A 99 -12.42 2.66 11.57
C TYR A 99 -12.73 3.23 10.19
N THR A 100 -13.61 2.62 9.41
CA THR A 100 -13.99 3.15 8.08
C THR A 100 -14.53 4.57 8.19
N ARG A 101 -15.47 4.80 9.11
CA ARG A 101 -16.03 6.13 9.38
C ARG A 101 -14.98 7.11 9.93
N VAL A 102 -14.09 6.63 10.81
CA VAL A 102 -13.01 7.45 11.37
C VAL A 102 -12.07 7.91 10.25
N TYR A 103 -11.61 7.00 9.41
CA TYR A 103 -10.76 7.36 8.28
C TYR A 103 -11.45 8.27 7.28
N ALA A 104 -12.70 8.04 6.95
CA ALA A 104 -13.45 8.89 6.04
C ALA A 104 -13.59 10.33 6.58
N MET A 105 -13.89 10.49 7.87
CA MET A 105 -13.95 11.79 8.54
C MET A 105 -12.59 12.48 8.54
N LEU A 106 -11.52 11.77 8.93
CA LEU A 106 -10.16 12.31 8.95
C LEU A 106 -9.65 12.66 7.55
N ALA A 107 -9.95 11.83 6.55
CA ALA A 107 -9.56 12.10 5.17
C ALA A 107 -10.24 13.38 4.62
N ARG A 108 -11.53 13.61 4.92
CA ARG A 108 -12.21 14.87 4.58
C ARG A 108 -11.56 16.06 5.28
N HIS A 109 -11.26 15.92 6.58
CA HIS A 109 -10.58 16.97 7.35
C HIS A 109 -9.20 17.27 6.79
N ALA A 110 -8.44 16.23 6.40
CA ALA A 110 -7.13 16.36 5.77
C ALA A 110 -7.19 16.88 4.32
N GLY A 111 -8.39 17.12 3.76
CA GLY A 111 -8.58 17.73 2.45
C GLY A 111 -8.52 16.78 1.26
N PHE A 112 -8.65 15.47 1.46
CA PHE A 112 -8.74 14.52 0.34
C PHE A 112 -10.11 14.61 -0.34
N ASP A 113 -10.10 14.67 -1.67
CA ASP A 113 -11.31 14.76 -2.49
C ASP A 113 -12.07 13.44 -2.58
N GLY A 114 -11.35 12.32 -2.52
CA GLY A 114 -11.91 10.98 -2.46
C GLY A 114 -11.20 10.13 -1.42
N CYS A 115 -11.90 9.11 -0.95
CA CYS A 115 -11.37 8.14 0.00
C CYS A 115 -11.83 6.74 -0.39
N LEU A 116 -10.91 5.79 -0.34
CA LEU A 116 -11.17 4.37 -0.57
C LEU A 116 -10.58 3.56 0.58
N MET A 117 -11.44 2.91 1.34
CA MET A 117 -11.07 2.03 2.45
C MET A 117 -11.36 0.59 2.09
N ILE A 118 -10.33 -0.22 1.99
CA ILE A 118 -10.41 -1.64 1.59
C ILE A 118 -10.33 -2.52 2.84
N ARG A 119 -11.23 -3.49 2.96
CA ARG A 119 -11.14 -4.49 4.03
C ARG A 119 -9.96 -5.40 3.79
N VAL A 120 -9.03 -5.40 4.74
CA VAL A 120 -7.81 -6.21 4.71
C VAL A 120 -7.70 -7.07 5.96
N PHE A 121 -6.82 -8.08 5.94
CA PHE A 121 -6.61 -9.00 7.05
C PHE A 121 -5.24 -8.82 7.72
N GLU A 122 -4.21 -8.59 6.90
CA GLU A 122 -2.81 -8.50 7.36
C GLU A 122 -2.23 -7.07 7.25
N GLY A 123 -3.06 -6.09 6.95
CA GLY A 123 -2.62 -4.73 6.65
C GLY A 123 -2.47 -4.47 5.15
N GLY A 124 -1.88 -3.34 4.78
CA GLY A 124 -1.77 -2.92 3.37
C GLY A 124 -3.10 -2.50 2.75
N ILE A 125 -3.25 -2.72 1.46
CA ILE A 125 -4.42 -2.33 0.66
C ILE A 125 -4.99 -3.51 -0.16
N THR A 126 -4.50 -4.72 0.05
CA THR A 126 -4.93 -5.91 -0.69
C THR A 126 -6.14 -6.54 -0.01
N PRO A 127 -7.29 -6.67 -0.70
CA PRO A 127 -8.43 -7.39 -0.16
C PRO A 127 -8.15 -8.90 -0.13
N SER A 128 -9.04 -9.66 0.51
CA SER A 128 -8.90 -11.12 0.56
C SER A 128 -8.96 -11.73 -0.83
N LEU A 129 -7.99 -12.58 -1.16
CA LEU A 129 -7.95 -13.31 -2.43
C LEU A 129 -8.92 -14.50 -2.47
N ARG A 130 -9.55 -14.84 -1.33
CA ARG A 130 -10.41 -16.01 -1.17
C ARG A 130 -11.86 -15.68 -0.85
N GLN A 131 -12.14 -14.50 -0.35
CA GLN A 131 -13.46 -14.13 0.18
C GLN A 131 -13.90 -12.78 -0.35
N THR A 132 -15.21 -12.62 -0.56
CA THR A 132 -15.80 -11.31 -0.85
C THR A 132 -15.29 -10.24 0.10
N GLY A 133 -14.73 -9.19 -0.46
CA GLY A 133 -14.22 -8.01 0.26
C GLY A 133 -15.22 -6.87 0.21
N LYS A 134 -15.24 -6.05 1.28
CA LYS A 134 -16.04 -4.84 1.32
C LYS A 134 -15.15 -3.63 1.29
N VAL A 135 -15.46 -2.68 0.41
CA VAL A 135 -14.85 -1.35 0.39
C VAL A 135 -15.84 -0.31 0.87
N PHE A 136 -15.34 0.72 1.53
CA PHE A 136 -16.07 1.95 1.85
C PHE A 136 -15.38 3.12 1.15
N TYR A 137 -16.14 4.00 0.57
CA TYR A 137 -15.56 5.08 -0.21
C TYR A 137 -16.46 6.31 -0.24
N TYR A 138 -15.87 7.44 -0.59
CA TYR A 138 -16.58 8.63 -1.01
C TYR A 138 -15.85 9.33 -2.17
N HIS A 139 -16.59 10.11 -2.93
CA HIS A 139 -16.08 11.03 -3.95
C HIS A 139 -16.47 12.46 -3.58
N ASP A 140 -15.63 13.43 -3.95
CA ASP A 140 -15.90 14.86 -3.83
C ASP A 140 -16.34 15.29 -2.41
N LYS A 141 -15.72 14.66 -1.40
CA LYS A 141 -16.02 14.83 0.03
C LYS A 141 -17.48 14.53 0.41
N GLY A 142 -18.22 13.86 -0.47
CA GLY A 142 -19.62 13.51 -0.31
C GLY A 142 -19.87 12.39 0.71
N GLU A 143 -21.05 11.80 0.63
CA GLU A 143 -21.48 10.73 1.52
C GLU A 143 -20.67 9.42 1.32
N GLU A 144 -20.56 8.67 2.40
CA GLU A 144 -19.90 7.36 2.37
C GLU A 144 -20.80 6.31 1.73
N GLN A 145 -20.21 5.56 0.82
CA GLN A 145 -20.85 4.45 0.12
C GLN A 145 -20.09 3.16 0.43
N ALA A 146 -20.72 2.03 0.19
CA ALA A 146 -20.10 0.72 0.33
C ALA A 146 -20.35 -0.12 -0.91
N GLN A 147 -19.35 -0.93 -1.28
CA GLN A 147 -19.42 -1.88 -2.39
C GLN A 147 -18.74 -3.18 -1.97
N ASP A 148 -19.33 -4.29 -2.36
CA ASP A 148 -18.73 -5.61 -2.19
C ASP A 148 -18.11 -6.06 -3.53
N PHE A 149 -16.95 -6.69 -3.44
CA PHE A 149 -16.27 -7.31 -4.58
C PHE A 149 -15.90 -8.74 -4.24
N ASP A 150 -16.17 -9.64 -5.17
CA ASP A 150 -15.78 -11.04 -5.08
C ASP A 150 -14.53 -11.29 -5.95
N PRO A 151 -13.45 -11.89 -5.42
CA PRO A 151 -12.28 -12.20 -6.24
C PRO A 151 -12.59 -13.18 -7.37
N GLY A 152 -13.54 -14.10 -7.18
CA GLY A 152 -13.99 -15.03 -8.21
C GLY A 152 -14.58 -14.33 -9.43
N ASP A 153 -15.25 -13.19 -9.26
CA ASP A 153 -15.75 -12.37 -10.36
C ASP A 153 -14.63 -11.83 -11.26
N LEU A 154 -13.42 -11.71 -10.72
CA LEU A 154 -12.23 -11.28 -11.44
C LEU A 154 -11.37 -12.46 -11.94
N GLY A 155 -11.85 -13.69 -11.78
CA GLY A 155 -11.11 -14.91 -12.13
C GLY A 155 -9.98 -15.23 -11.15
N ILE A 156 -9.98 -14.65 -9.97
CA ILE A 156 -9.00 -14.93 -8.90
C ILE A 156 -9.54 -16.11 -8.08
N GLN A 157 -8.77 -17.20 -8.05
CA GLN A 157 -9.09 -18.42 -7.32
C GLN A 157 -7.90 -18.83 -6.48
N GLN A 158 -7.85 -18.32 -5.24
CA GLN A 158 -6.78 -18.58 -4.30
C GLN A 158 -7.32 -19.19 -3.00
N ASP A 159 -6.63 -20.19 -2.47
CA ASP A 159 -6.96 -20.78 -1.15
C ASP A 159 -6.50 -19.92 0.01
N VAL A 160 -5.66 -18.93 -0.26
CA VAL A 160 -5.09 -18.01 0.73
C VAL A 160 -5.82 -16.67 0.73
N ARG A 161 -5.89 -16.02 1.89
CA ARG A 161 -6.47 -14.67 2.02
C ARG A 161 -5.54 -13.57 1.55
N ALA A 162 -4.25 -13.77 1.74
CA ALA A 162 -3.19 -12.84 1.35
C ALA A 162 -2.00 -13.66 0.86
N THR A 163 -1.05 -13.03 0.21
CA THR A 163 0.23 -13.66 -0.15
C THR A 163 0.86 -14.22 1.13
N PRO A 164 1.14 -15.53 1.20
CA PRO A 164 1.71 -16.14 2.39
C PRO A 164 3.14 -15.67 2.63
N LEU A 165 3.52 -15.60 3.89
CA LEU A 165 4.92 -15.54 4.26
C LEU A 165 5.57 -16.91 4.01
N PRO A 166 6.91 -16.99 3.82
CA PRO A 166 7.62 -18.24 3.79
C PRO A 166 7.38 -19.08 5.04
N ASP A 167 7.35 -20.40 4.91
CA ASP A 167 7.11 -21.33 6.03
C ASP A 167 8.18 -21.15 7.11
N GLU A 168 9.42 -20.93 6.69
CA GLU A 168 10.55 -20.63 7.58
C GLU A 168 11.02 -19.19 7.34
N LEU A 169 10.95 -18.38 8.38
CA LEU A 169 11.45 -17.00 8.34
C LEU A 169 12.92 -16.98 8.78
N PRO A 170 13.79 -16.23 8.08
CA PRO A 170 15.16 -16.04 8.52
C PRO A 170 15.20 -15.50 9.94
N PRO A 171 16.08 -16.02 10.83
CA PRO A 171 16.15 -15.55 12.20
C PRO A 171 16.58 -14.08 12.25
N ALA A 172 16.05 -13.35 13.22
CA ALA A 172 16.47 -11.96 13.46
C ALA A 172 17.96 -11.90 13.81
N PRO A 173 18.69 -10.87 13.37
CA PRO A 173 20.01 -10.59 13.90
C PRO A 173 19.98 -10.40 15.42
N GLU A 174 21.04 -10.80 16.12
CA GLU A 174 21.16 -10.51 17.55
C GLU A 174 21.18 -8.99 17.79
N SER A 175 20.30 -8.50 18.65
CA SER A 175 20.17 -7.09 18.98
C SER A 175 19.53 -6.92 20.35
N ASP A 176 19.99 -5.93 21.09
CA ASP A 176 19.37 -5.49 22.35
C ASP A 176 18.13 -4.61 22.12
N ASP A 177 17.90 -4.17 20.87
CA ASP A 177 16.76 -3.33 20.52
C ASP A 177 15.51 -4.18 20.29
N VAL A 178 14.34 -3.60 20.61
CA VAL A 178 13.05 -4.22 20.29
C VAL A 178 12.87 -4.26 18.76
N SER A 179 12.86 -5.45 18.21
CA SER A 179 12.82 -5.71 16.76
C SER A 179 11.79 -6.79 16.40
N ALA A 180 11.69 -7.11 15.12
CA ALA A 180 10.94 -8.28 14.65
C ALA A 180 11.61 -9.56 15.16
N SER A 181 10.83 -10.63 15.31
CA SER A 181 11.32 -11.97 15.65
C SER A 181 12.02 -12.68 14.47
N PHE A 182 12.15 -12.01 13.34
CA PHE A 182 12.75 -12.51 12.10
C PHE A 182 13.57 -11.40 11.43
N ASP A 183 14.46 -11.76 10.52
CA ASP A 183 15.21 -10.81 9.70
C ASP A 183 14.27 -10.09 8.71
N ALA A 184 13.88 -8.86 9.08
CA ALA A 184 12.94 -8.07 8.30
C ALA A 184 13.52 -7.63 6.94
N ASP A 185 14.83 -7.49 6.80
CA ASP A 185 15.46 -7.11 5.54
C ASP A 185 15.53 -8.30 4.58
N ALA A 186 15.86 -9.48 5.08
CA ALA A 186 15.83 -10.71 4.28
C ALA A 186 14.39 -10.99 3.77
N VAL A 187 13.38 -10.88 4.62
CA VAL A 187 11.99 -11.08 4.21
C VAL A 187 11.50 -9.97 3.27
N ALA A 188 11.95 -8.72 3.47
CA ALA A 188 11.66 -7.63 2.53
C ALA A 188 12.27 -7.89 1.14
N LYS A 189 13.46 -8.50 1.07
CA LYS A 189 14.07 -8.92 -0.19
C LYS A 189 13.23 -9.98 -0.89
N MET A 190 12.75 -10.99 -0.16
CA MET A 190 11.86 -12.01 -0.73
C MET A 190 10.55 -11.39 -1.24
N ALA A 191 9.97 -10.45 -0.50
CA ALA A 191 8.78 -9.73 -0.94
C ALA A 191 9.04 -8.84 -2.17
N ALA A 192 10.22 -8.22 -2.25
CA ALA A 192 10.63 -7.44 -3.42
C ALA A 192 10.77 -8.31 -4.67
N ASP A 193 11.42 -9.48 -4.55
CA ASP A 193 11.58 -10.42 -5.66
C ASP A 193 10.23 -10.94 -6.15
N ALA A 194 9.32 -11.33 -5.26
CA ALA A 194 7.96 -11.75 -5.60
C ALA A 194 7.17 -10.61 -6.27
N GLY A 195 7.36 -9.36 -5.79
CA GLY A 195 6.74 -8.18 -6.38
C GLY A 195 7.25 -7.90 -7.80
N LEU A 196 8.56 -7.99 -8.02
CA LEU A 196 9.17 -7.81 -9.35
C LEU A 196 8.73 -8.90 -10.33
N ALA A 197 8.67 -10.16 -9.88
CA ALA A 197 8.16 -11.26 -10.67
C ALA A 197 6.70 -11.03 -11.11
N ALA A 198 5.85 -10.60 -10.19
CA ALA A 198 4.45 -10.27 -10.48
C ALA A 198 4.32 -9.07 -11.44
N LEU A 199 5.14 -8.02 -11.28
CA LEU A 199 5.19 -6.88 -12.22
C LEU A 199 5.65 -7.29 -13.63
N ASN A 200 6.37 -8.40 -13.73
CA ASN A 200 6.80 -9.01 -15.00
C ASN A 200 5.80 -10.07 -15.53
N GLY A 201 4.60 -10.14 -14.97
CA GLY A 201 3.54 -11.02 -15.42
C GLY A 201 3.59 -12.45 -14.86
N GLU A 202 4.46 -12.75 -13.89
CA GLU A 202 4.49 -14.07 -13.25
C GLU A 202 3.26 -14.26 -12.38
N THR A 203 2.45 -15.27 -12.70
CA THR A 203 1.18 -15.55 -12.03
C THR A 203 1.39 -16.16 -10.63
N GLY A 204 0.45 -15.89 -9.73
CA GLY A 204 0.46 -16.37 -8.36
C GLY A 204 -0.27 -15.41 -7.42
N SER A 205 -0.21 -15.67 -6.11
CA SER A 205 -0.95 -14.86 -5.14
C SER A 205 -0.53 -13.38 -5.12
N THR A 206 0.76 -13.07 -5.36
CA THR A 206 1.24 -11.68 -5.45
C THR A 206 0.70 -10.97 -6.70
N TYR A 207 0.70 -11.65 -7.85
CA TYR A 207 0.12 -11.14 -9.09
C TYR A 207 -1.38 -10.86 -8.93
N ASP A 208 -2.13 -11.82 -8.40
CA ASP A 208 -3.56 -11.69 -8.15
C ASP A 208 -3.87 -10.57 -7.15
N ALA A 209 -3.03 -10.40 -6.14
CA ALA A 209 -3.12 -9.30 -5.18
C ALA A 209 -2.96 -7.92 -5.86
N MET A 210 -2.01 -7.81 -6.80
CA MET A 210 -1.81 -6.58 -7.60
C MET A 210 -3.00 -6.33 -8.52
N VAL A 211 -3.46 -7.35 -9.25
CA VAL A 211 -4.63 -7.25 -10.13
C VAL A 211 -5.85 -6.76 -9.36
N TYR A 212 -6.14 -7.37 -8.21
CA TYR A 212 -7.33 -7.04 -7.43
C TYR A 212 -7.26 -5.63 -6.85
N SER A 213 -6.16 -5.28 -6.20
CA SER A 213 -5.99 -3.96 -5.58
C SER A 213 -6.02 -2.83 -6.61
N ALA A 214 -5.34 -3.02 -7.76
CA ALA A 214 -5.31 -2.03 -8.82
C ALA A 214 -6.65 -1.90 -9.54
N ALA A 215 -7.37 -3.01 -9.77
CA ALA A 215 -8.71 -2.97 -10.36
C ALA A 215 -9.70 -2.17 -9.50
N ILE A 216 -9.70 -2.37 -8.17
CA ILE A 216 -10.52 -1.60 -7.24
C ILE A 216 -10.13 -0.10 -7.26
N ALA A 217 -8.84 0.21 -7.34
CA ALA A 217 -8.38 1.60 -7.44
C ALA A 217 -8.84 2.26 -8.75
N LEU A 218 -8.71 1.59 -9.89
CA LEU A 218 -9.17 2.08 -11.20
C LEU A 218 -10.68 2.28 -11.24
N TRP A 219 -11.44 1.36 -10.65
CA TRP A 219 -12.89 1.49 -10.49
C TRP A 219 -13.22 2.70 -9.61
N HIS A 220 -12.61 2.85 -8.46
CA HIS A 220 -12.82 4.01 -7.57
C HIS A 220 -12.49 5.33 -8.26
N LEU A 221 -11.44 5.38 -9.05
CA LEU A 221 -11.05 6.56 -9.84
C LEU A 221 -11.96 6.80 -11.05
N LYS A 222 -13.00 5.98 -11.25
CA LYS A 222 -13.94 6.05 -12.39
C LYS A 222 -13.23 5.96 -13.75
N LYS A 223 -12.08 5.26 -13.80
CA LYS A 223 -11.40 4.95 -15.06
C LYS A 223 -12.09 3.82 -15.80
N TYR A 224 -12.73 2.92 -15.06
CA TYR A 224 -13.58 1.82 -15.54
C TYR A 224 -14.83 1.76 -14.68
N ASN A 225 -16.00 1.58 -15.31
CA ASN A 225 -17.27 1.38 -14.60
C ASN A 225 -17.44 -0.08 -14.14
N ASP A 226 -16.84 -1.01 -14.90
CA ASP A 226 -16.85 -2.44 -14.62
C ASP A 226 -15.48 -2.85 -14.07
N ILE A 227 -15.50 -3.49 -12.90
CA ILE A 227 -14.28 -3.95 -12.23
C ILE A 227 -13.58 -5.08 -13.00
N LYS A 228 -14.32 -5.90 -13.80
CA LYS A 228 -13.73 -6.93 -14.66
C LYS A 228 -12.88 -6.31 -15.75
N GLN A 229 -13.39 -5.26 -16.41
CA GLN A 229 -12.63 -4.52 -17.41
C GLN A 229 -11.38 -3.85 -16.79
N ALA A 230 -11.50 -3.34 -15.56
CA ALA A 230 -10.35 -2.79 -14.83
C ALA A 230 -9.30 -3.88 -14.55
N ALA A 231 -9.73 -5.07 -14.10
CA ALA A 231 -8.84 -6.20 -13.84
C ALA A 231 -8.13 -6.69 -15.12
N ASP A 232 -8.88 -6.78 -16.23
CA ASP A 232 -8.32 -7.19 -17.53
C ASP A 232 -7.27 -6.20 -18.01
N LYS A 233 -7.52 -4.89 -17.84
CA LYS A 233 -6.51 -3.87 -18.16
C LYS A 233 -5.28 -3.95 -17.27
N VAL A 234 -5.44 -4.24 -15.99
CA VAL A 234 -4.29 -4.45 -15.08
C VAL A 234 -3.46 -5.65 -15.54
N ARG A 235 -4.11 -6.78 -15.88
CA ARG A 235 -3.41 -7.96 -16.41
C ARG A 235 -2.66 -7.66 -17.70
N GLU A 236 -3.29 -6.92 -18.62
CA GLU A 236 -2.62 -6.47 -19.86
C GLU A 236 -1.33 -5.73 -19.55
N VAL A 237 -1.37 -4.75 -18.63
CA VAL A 237 -0.23 -3.90 -18.28
C VAL A 237 0.87 -4.68 -17.53
N LEU A 238 0.50 -5.67 -16.72
CA LEU A 238 1.47 -6.56 -16.07
C LEU A 238 2.13 -7.50 -17.10
N ASN A 239 1.32 -8.10 -17.99
CA ASN A 239 1.78 -9.13 -18.92
C ASN A 239 2.60 -8.56 -20.09
N ASN A 240 2.41 -7.29 -20.47
CA ASN A 240 3.18 -6.65 -21.54
C ASN A 240 4.46 -5.94 -21.03
N GLY A 241 4.71 -5.98 -19.71
CA GLY A 241 5.90 -5.40 -19.07
C GLY A 241 5.86 -3.88 -18.87
N GLU A 242 4.75 -3.20 -19.19
CA GLU A 242 4.63 -1.75 -18.94
C GLU A 242 4.74 -1.41 -17.46
N ALA A 243 4.10 -2.20 -16.58
CA ALA A 243 4.17 -1.97 -15.13
C ALA A 243 5.61 -2.06 -14.62
N LEU A 244 6.36 -3.08 -15.03
CA LEU A 244 7.77 -3.26 -14.68
C LEU A 244 8.64 -2.13 -15.25
N LYS A 245 8.39 -1.70 -16.48
CA LYS A 245 9.08 -0.56 -17.09
C LYS A 245 8.90 0.73 -16.29
N HIS A 246 7.67 1.07 -15.89
CA HIS A 246 7.38 2.22 -15.04
C HIS A 246 8.04 2.10 -13.65
N PHE A 247 8.07 0.88 -13.10
CA PHE A 247 8.76 0.62 -11.84
C PHE A 247 10.26 0.89 -11.96
N HIS A 248 10.90 0.41 -13.02
CA HIS A 248 12.33 0.62 -13.24
C HIS A 248 12.70 2.06 -13.60
N ALA A 249 11.80 2.81 -14.22
CA ALA A 249 12.03 4.21 -14.58
C ALA A 249 12.12 5.14 -13.34
N ALA A 250 11.58 4.72 -12.20
CA ALA A 250 11.74 5.43 -10.93
C ALA A 250 13.18 5.28 -10.41
N SER A 251 13.68 6.34 -9.77
CA SER A 251 14.96 6.33 -9.04
C SER A 251 14.90 5.45 -7.78
#